data_a2a702d290aee6b3c933894e4f143e66
#
_entry.id   a2a702d290aee6b3c933894e4f143e66
#
_cell.length_a   1.000
_cell.length_b   1.000
_cell.length_c   1.000
_cell.angle_alpha   90.00
_cell.angle_beta   90.00
_cell.angle_gamma   90.00
#
_symmetry.space_group_name_H-M   'P 1'
#
loop_
_entity.id
_entity.type
_entity.pdbx_description
1 polymer ?
#
loop_
_entity_poly.entity_id
_entity_poly.type
_entity_poly.pdbx_seq_one_letter_code
_entity_poly.pdbx_strand_id
1 'polypeptide(L)'
;MSYFEAFILALIQGLTEFLPISSSAHLILPSAILGWEDQGLAFDVAVHVGTLMAVVIYFRHEVITLFQALFASIFKADRSKEAKLAWMIVIATIPACVFGLLMKDIIEVYLRSAYVIATTTIVFGLLLWWVDKNAKLVADEYQTGWKKAVFIGIAQALAMIPGTSRSGATITAALYLGFTREAAARFSFLMSIPIITLAGSYLGMKLVTSGEPVHIGFLLTGIITSFISAYICIHFFLKMISRMGMTPFVIYRLILGFGLFAFLLSA
;
A
#
# COMPACT_ATOMS: atom_id res chain seq x y z
N MET A 1 -22.20 2.30 11.58
CA MET A 1 -20.90 1.78 12.11
C MET A 1 -20.80 2.04 13.61
N SER A 2 -20.36 1.05 14.41
CA SER A 2 -20.07 1.16 15.86
C SER A 2 -18.59 1.49 16.12
N TYR A 3 -18.24 1.89 17.36
CA TYR A 3 -16.84 2.07 17.76
C TYR A 3 -16.02 0.77 17.70
N PHE A 4 -16.66 -0.38 17.93
CA PHE A 4 -16.01 -1.67 17.80
C PHE A 4 -15.65 -1.98 16.34
N GLU A 5 -16.55 -1.75 15.40
CA GLU A 5 -16.29 -1.90 13.96
C GLU A 5 -15.21 -0.93 13.49
N ALA A 6 -15.26 0.34 13.91
CA ALA A 6 -14.24 1.32 13.61
C ALA A 6 -12.85 0.88 14.11
N PHE A 7 -12.77 0.36 15.35
CA PHE A 7 -11.52 -0.14 15.92
C PHE A 7 -10.98 -1.35 15.12
N ILE A 8 -11.83 -2.33 14.82
CA ILE A 8 -11.43 -3.55 14.08
C ILE A 8 -10.98 -3.20 12.66
N LEU A 9 -11.74 -2.37 11.92
CA LEU A 9 -11.37 -1.95 10.56
C LEU A 9 -10.06 -1.17 10.55
N ALA A 10 -9.86 -0.28 11.51
CA ALA A 10 -8.61 0.48 11.63
C ALA A 10 -7.41 -0.41 12.01
N LEU A 11 -7.61 -1.40 12.87
CA LEU A 11 -6.60 -2.39 13.20
C LEU A 11 -6.21 -3.21 11.97
N ILE A 12 -7.19 -3.70 11.23
CA ILE A 12 -7.02 -4.42 9.96
C ILE A 12 -6.23 -3.55 8.98
N GLN A 13 -6.64 -2.30 8.75
CA GLN A 13 -5.95 -1.37 7.86
C GLN A 13 -4.48 -1.22 8.24
N GLY A 14 -4.19 -0.91 9.51
CA GLY A 14 -2.81 -0.70 9.95
C GLY A 14 -1.93 -1.94 9.82
N LEU A 15 -2.45 -3.12 10.10
CA LEU A 15 -1.73 -4.38 9.95
C LEU A 15 -1.52 -4.78 8.48
N THR A 16 -2.43 -4.42 7.58
CA THR A 16 -2.42 -4.94 6.21
C THR A 16 -1.89 -3.97 5.17
N GLU A 17 -1.80 -2.67 5.46
CA GLU A 17 -1.39 -1.64 4.48
C GLU A 17 0.03 -1.84 3.96
N PHE A 18 0.95 -2.21 4.83
CA PHE A 18 2.37 -2.39 4.49
C PHE A 18 2.76 -3.83 4.21
N LEU A 19 1.98 -4.79 4.68
CA LEU A 19 2.16 -6.20 4.34
C LEU A 19 1.71 -6.50 2.90
N PRO A 20 2.37 -7.43 2.21
CA PRO A 20 2.01 -7.75 0.83
C PRO A 20 0.75 -8.64 0.73
N ILE A 21 -0.37 -8.25 1.42
CA ILE A 21 -1.60 -9.06 1.55
C ILE A 21 -2.90 -8.34 1.15
N SER A 22 -2.83 -7.06 0.74
CA SER A 22 -3.95 -6.24 0.26
C SER A 22 -4.91 -5.72 1.34
N SER A 23 -4.63 -4.52 1.86
CA SER A 23 -5.52 -3.83 2.82
C SER A 23 -6.93 -3.58 2.26
N SER A 24 -7.03 -3.19 0.98
CA SER A 24 -8.33 -2.95 0.33
C SER A 24 -9.22 -4.20 0.30
N ALA A 25 -8.64 -5.39 0.07
CA ALA A 25 -9.41 -6.63 0.15
C ALA A 25 -9.96 -6.84 1.57
N HIS A 26 -9.14 -6.62 2.59
CA HIS A 26 -9.55 -6.82 3.99
C HIS A 26 -10.58 -5.81 4.49
N LEU A 27 -10.58 -4.57 3.99
CA LEU A 27 -11.58 -3.57 4.36
C LEU A 27 -12.94 -3.83 3.70
N ILE A 28 -12.96 -4.47 2.52
CA ILE A 28 -14.20 -4.82 1.81
C ILE A 28 -14.87 -6.07 2.43
N LEU A 29 -14.08 -7.03 2.91
CA LEU A 29 -14.58 -8.31 3.39
C LEU A 29 -15.60 -8.23 4.54
N PRO A 30 -15.44 -7.38 5.57
CA PRO A 30 -16.42 -7.29 6.65
C PRO A 30 -17.81 -6.90 6.17
N SER A 31 -17.95 -5.97 5.25
CA SER A 31 -19.25 -5.63 4.66
C SER A 31 -19.79 -6.75 3.76
N ALA A 32 -18.92 -7.40 2.98
CA ALA A 32 -19.33 -8.44 2.03
C ALA A 32 -19.71 -9.77 2.69
N ILE A 33 -19.11 -10.12 3.84
CA ILE A 33 -19.26 -11.45 4.47
C ILE A 33 -20.04 -11.37 5.79
N LEU A 34 -19.79 -10.32 6.61
CA LEU A 34 -20.40 -10.19 7.94
C LEU A 34 -21.66 -9.32 7.93
N GLY A 35 -22.02 -8.71 6.79
CA GLY A 35 -23.15 -7.80 6.69
C GLY A 35 -22.95 -6.49 7.43
N TRP A 36 -21.72 -6.09 7.72
CA TRP A 36 -21.44 -4.77 8.28
C TRP A 36 -21.79 -3.68 7.27
N GLU A 37 -22.21 -2.52 7.77
CA GLU A 37 -22.38 -1.34 6.93
C GLU A 37 -21.03 -0.94 6.32
N ASP A 38 -21.05 -0.47 5.07
CA ASP A 38 -19.86 0.10 4.43
C ASP A 38 -19.36 1.30 5.29
N GLN A 39 -18.08 1.31 5.60
CA GLN A 39 -17.46 2.30 6.48
C GLN A 39 -17.46 3.72 5.89
N GLY A 40 -17.63 3.85 4.61
CA GLY A 40 -17.69 5.11 3.88
C GLY A 40 -16.33 5.78 3.65
N LEU A 41 -16.33 6.69 2.68
CA LEU A 41 -15.12 7.38 2.21
C LEU A 41 -14.36 8.12 3.33
N ALA A 42 -15.09 8.75 4.25
CA ALA A 42 -14.49 9.52 5.34
C ALA A 42 -13.61 8.66 6.25
N PHE A 43 -14.10 7.47 6.59
CA PHE A 43 -13.37 6.53 7.43
C PHE A 43 -12.18 5.92 6.69
N ASP A 44 -12.34 5.57 5.41
CA ASP A 44 -11.24 5.08 4.57
C ASP A 44 -10.09 6.09 4.49
N VAL A 45 -10.40 7.36 4.27
CA VAL A 45 -9.39 8.45 4.30
C VAL A 45 -8.72 8.53 5.67
N ALA A 46 -9.49 8.48 6.75
CA ALA A 46 -8.96 8.58 8.12
C ALA A 46 -7.95 7.46 8.43
N VAL A 47 -8.27 6.20 8.12
CA VAL A 47 -7.36 5.08 8.41
C VAL A 47 -6.10 5.11 7.52
N HIS A 48 -6.19 5.64 6.30
CA HIS A 48 -5.01 5.88 5.46
C HIS A 48 -4.15 7.05 5.96
N VAL A 49 -4.74 8.10 6.52
CA VAL A 49 -4.00 9.17 7.22
C VAL A 49 -3.22 8.58 8.40
N GLY A 50 -3.83 7.70 9.20
CA GLY A 50 -3.14 7.03 10.30
C GLY A 50 -1.94 6.21 9.82
N THR A 51 -2.10 5.39 8.78
CA THR A 51 -0.99 4.59 8.22
C THR A 51 0.08 5.47 7.56
N LEU A 52 -0.30 6.59 6.92
CA LEU A 52 0.64 7.58 6.40
C LEU A 52 1.49 8.21 7.52
N MET A 53 0.85 8.62 8.61
CA MET A 53 1.56 9.13 9.78
C MET A 53 2.55 8.09 10.33
N ALA A 54 2.16 6.81 10.37
CA ALA A 54 3.02 5.73 10.84
C ALA A 54 4.30 5.59 9.99
N VAL A 55 4.19 5.54 8.68
CA VAL A 55 5.35 5.38 7.80
C VAL A 55 6.24 6.63 7.82
N VAL A 56 5.66 7.83 7.84
CA VAL A 56 6.43 9.08 7.92
C VAL A 56 7.20 9.18 9.24
N ILE A 57 6.56 8.86 10.38
CA ILE A 57 7.21 8.90 11.69
C ILE A 57 8.25 7.79 11.83
N TYR A 58 7.99 6.58 11.30
CA TYR A 58 8.94 5.48 11.33
C TYR A 58 10.22 5.83 10.55
N PHE A 59 10.09 6.37 9.35
CA PHE A 59 11.20 6.78 8.49
C PHE A 59 11.54 8.28 8.59
N ARG A 60 11.17 8.98 9.67
CA ARG A 60 11.27 10.45 9.78
C ARG A 60 12.63 11.03 9.41
N HIS A 61 13.73 10.41 9.84
CA HIS A 61 15.08 10.89 9.52
C HIS A 61 15.38 10.76 8.03
N GLU A 62 15.01 9.65 7.45
CA GLU A 62 15.18 9.36 6.03
C GLU A 62 14.28 10.25 5.16
N VAL A 63 13.03 10.42 5.56
CA VAL A 63 12.06 11.32 4.87
C VAL A 63 12.58 12.76 4.87
N ILE A 64 13.09 13.27 6.00
CA ILE A 64 13.67 14.61 6.09
C ILE A 64 14.88 14.72 5.17
N THR A 65 15.79 13.74 5.21
CA THR A 65 17.01 13.72 4.38
C THR A 65 16.66 13.69 2.88
N LEU A 66 15.73 12.82 2.47
CA LEU A 66 15.28 12.72 1.07
C LEU A 66 14.60 14.01 0.61
N PHE A 67 13.78 14.63 1.45
CA PHE A 67 13.12 15.88 1.14
C PHE A 67 14.14 17.01 0.96
N GLN A 68 15.09 17.16 1.90
CA GLN A 68 16.17 18.15 1.80
C GLN A 68 17.01 17.95 0.56
N ALA A 69 17.41 16.70 0.26
CA ALA A 69 18.20 16.36 -0.91
C ALA A 69 17.45 16.63 -2.22
N LEU A 70 16.14 16.35 -2.27
CA LEU A 70 15.29 16.66 -3.42
C LEU A 70 15.28 18.16 -3.72
N PHE A 71 15.05 19.01 -2.70
CA PHE A 71 15.07 20.46 -2.86
C PHE A 71 16.48 20.98 -3.19
N ALA A 72 17.52 20.45 -2.55
CA ALA A 72 18.90 20.78 -2.87
C ALA A 72 19.26 20.41 -4.32
N SER A 73 18.72 19.34 -4.87
CA SER A 73 18.94 18.96 -6.27
C SER A 73 18.34 19.96 -7.26
N ILE A 74 17.21 20.59 -6.90
CA ILE A 74 16.51 21.57 -7.73
C ILE A 74 17.26 22.93 -7.69
N PHE A 75 17.64 23.39 -6.47
CA PHE A 75 18.14 24.74 -6.27
C PHE A 75 19.67 24.84 -6.20
N LYS A 76 20.38 23.75 -5.86
CA LYS A 76 21.82 23.72 -5.64
C LYS A 76 22.56 22.68 -6.49
N ALA A 77 21.86 22.04 -7.46
CA ALA A 77 22.40 20.97 -8.32
C ALA A 77 23.00 19.79 -7.53
N ASP A 78 22.46 19.45 -6.35
CA ASP A 78 22.89 18.29 -5.56
C ASP A 78 22.65 17.00 -6.37
N ARG A 79 23.68 16.14 -6.42
CA ARG A 79 23.66 14.84 -7.09
C ARG A 79 23.92 13.69 -6.14
N SER A 80 23.67 13.87 -4.85
CA SER A 80 23.79 12.84 -3.83
C SER A 80 22.95 11.60 -4.15
N LYS A 81 23.27 10.50 -3.52
CA LYS A 81 22.47 9.27 -3.64
C LYS A 81 21.07 9.45 -3.08
N GLU A 82 20.93 10.29 -2.07
CA GLU A 82 19.65 10.66 -1.47
C GLU A 82 18.79 11.47 -2.44
N ALA A 83 19.36 12.46 -3.12
CA ALA A 83 18.67 13.23 -4.15
C ALA A 83 18.20 12.32 -5.30
N LYS A 84 19.07 11.39 -5.73
CA LYS A 84 18.72 10.40 -6.76
C LYS A 84 17.58 9.50 -6.30
N LEU A 85 17.62 8.95 -5.07
CA LEU A 85 16.56 8.10 -4.54
C LEU A 85 15.22 8.86 -4.45
N ALA A 86 15.25 10.11 -3.95
CA ALA A 86 14.06 10.95 -3.87
C ALA A 86 13.42 11.16 -5.26
N TRP A 87 14.22 11.45 -6.30
CA TRP A 87 13.71 11.52 -7.67
C TRP A 87 13.16 10.18 -8.18
N MET A 88 13.78 9.06 -7.83
CA MET A 88 13.27 7.74 -8.23
C MET A 88 11.91 7.43 -7.58
N ILE A 89 11.69 7.86 -6.33
CA ILE A 89 10.37 7.76 -5.66
C ILE A 89 9.33 8.62 -6.39
N VAL A 90 9.67 9.86 -6.74
CA VAL A 90 8.79 10.75 -7.53
C VAL A 90 8.43 10.11 -8.87
N ILE A 91 9.44 9.65 -9.64
CA ILE A 91 9.24 9.01 -10.95
C ILE A 91 8.38 7.75 -10.82
N ALA A 92 8.61 6.91 -9.79
CA ALA A 92 7.83 5.72 -9.55
C ALA A 92 6.37 6.01 -9.12
N THR A 93 6.07 7.22 -8.64
CA THR A 93 4.70 7.62 -8.29
C THR A 93 3.87 8.01 -9.52
N ILE A 94 4.51 8.56 -10.57
CA ILE A 94 3.82 9.10 -11.75
C ILE A 94 2.90 8.07 -12.45
N PRO A 95 3.34 6.81 -12.74
CA PRO A 95 2.46 5.86 -13.42
C PRO A 95 1.16 5.58 -12.67
N ALA A 96 1.23 5.46 -11.34
CA ALA A 96 0.03 5.24 -10.52
C ALA A 96 -0.90 6.46 -10.49
N CYS A 97 -0.36 7.69 -10.45
CA CYS A 97 -1.18 8.90 -10.55
C CYS A 97 -1.91 8.97 -11.88
N VAL A 98 -1.20 8.75 -13.00
CA VAL A 98 -1.80 8.77 -14.35
C VAL A 98 -2.88 7.69 -14.48
N PHE A 99 -2.56 6.47 -14.09
CA PHE A 99 -3.49 5.34 -14.15
C PHE A 99 -4.73 5.58 -13.27
N GLY A 100 -4.53 6.09 -12.04
CA GLY A 100 -5.62 6.39 -11.13
C GLY A 100 -6.58 7.44 -11.66
N LEU A 101 -6.06 8.50 -12.29
CA LEU A 101 -6.91 9.52 -12.89
C LEU A 101 -7.69 9.02 -14.11
N LEU A 102 -7.09 8.16 -14.92
CA LEU A 102 -7.70 7.67 -16.17
C LEU A 102 -8.65 6.48 -15.95
N MET A 103 -8.36 5.63 -14.93
CA MET A 103 -9.03 4.33 -14.78
C MET A 103 -9.94 4.24 -13.56
N LYS A 104 -10.06 5.31 -12.74
CA LYS A 104 -10.84 5.29 -11.49
C LYS A 104 -12.26 4.77 -11.68
N ASP A 105 -12.99 5.27 -12.69
CA ASP A 105 -14.38 4.91 -12.92
C ASP A 105 -14.52 3.45 -13.37
N ILE A 106 -13.57 2.95 -14.16
CA ILE A 106 -13.51 1.54 -14.59
C ILE A 106 -13.23 0.64 -13.38
N ILE A 107 -12.29 1.05 -12.50
CA ILE A 107 -11.95 0.29 -11.31
C ILE A 107 -13.16 0.24 -10.36
N GLU A 108 -13.81 1.37 -10.11
CA GLU A 108 -14.97 1.45 -9.22
C GLU A 108 -16.16 0.62 -9.71
N VAL A 109 -16.43 0.61 -11.01
CA VAL A 109 -17.61 -0.08 -11.57
C VAL A 109 -17.36 -1.56 -11.84
N TYR A 110 -16.19 -1.93 -12.38
CA TYR A 110 -15.98 -3.28 -12.92
C TYR A 110 -15.01 -4.14 -12.11
N LEU A 111 -14.12 -3.54 -11.31
CA LEU A 111 -13.01 -4.28 -10.70
C LEU A 111 -13.14 -4.46 -9.17
N ARG A 112 -14.26 -4.06 -8.56
CA ARG A 112 -14.51 -4.21 -7.11
C ARG A 112 -15.24 -5.49 -6.72
N SER A 113 -15.54 -6.38 -7.65
CA SER A 113 -16.24 -7.62 -7.33
C SER A 113 -15.37 -8.57 -6.50
N ALA A 114 -15.99 -9.35 -5.61
CA ALA A 114 -15.28 -10.33 -4.78
C ALA A 114 -14.54 -11.38 -5.62
N TYR A 115 -15.05 -11.72 -6.83
CA TYR A 115 -14.35 -12.59 -7.79
C TYR A 115 -13.04 -11.97 -8.30
N VAL A 116 -13.03 -10.67 -8.63
CA VAL A 116 -11.81 -9.96 -9.01
C VAL A 116 -10.83 -9.96 -7.86
N ILE A 117 -11.28 -9.62 -6.64
CA ILE A 117 -10.43 -9.59 -5.44
C ILE A 117 -9.81 -10.97 -5.17
N ALA A 118 -10.59 -12.04 -5.24
CA ALA A 118 -10.09 -13.41 -5.04
C ALA A 118 -9.04 -13.78 -6.10
N THR A 119 -9.34 -13.51 -7.38
CA THR A 119 -8.44 -13.79 -8.51
C THR A 119 -7.13 -13.03 -8.37
N THR A 120 -7.17 -11.71 -8.19
CA THR A 120 -5.97 -10.88 -8.08
C THR A 120 -5.14 -11.23 -6.84
N THR A 121 -5.81 -11.56 -5.72
CA THR A 121 -5.13 -12.01 -4.50
C THR A 121 -4.31 -13.27 -4.76
N ILE A 122 -4.86 -14.27 -5.48
CA ILE A 122 -4.16 -15.51 -5.81
C ILE A 122 -3.04 -15.23 -6.84
N VAL A 123 -3.37 -14.59 -7.96
CA VAL A 123 -2.42 -14.36 -9.07
C VAL A 123 -1.19 -13.59 -8.59
N PHE A 124 -1.39 -12.45 -7.91
CA PHE A 124 -0.28 -11.66 -7.39
C PHE A 124 0.40 -12.31 -6.18
N GLY A 125 -0.28 -13.19 -5.45
CA GLY A 125 0.33 -14.05 -4.44
C GLY A 125 1.32 -15.05 -5.05
N LEU A 126 0.92 -15.74 -6.11
CA LEU A 126 1.78 -16.69 -6.86
C LEU A 126 2.93 -15.96 -7.55
N LEU A 127 2.69 -14.76 -8.11
CA LEU A 127 3.74 -13.94 -8.71
C LEU A 127 4.79 -13.52 -7.69
N LEU A 128 4.37 -13.08 -6.50
CA LEU A 128 5.25 -12.74 -5.39
C LEU A 128 6.09 -13.95 -4.97
N TRP A 129 5.48 -15.12 -4.85
CA TRP A 129 6.19 -16.37 -4.52
C TRP A 129 7.24 -16.70 -5.54
N TRP A 130 6.87 -16.70 -6.83
CA TRP A 130 7.79 -17.02 -7.92
C TRP A 130 8.97 -16.05 -7.97
N VAL A 131 8.71 -14.75 -7.85
CA VAL A 131 9.76 -13.74 -7.87
C VAL A 131 10.67 -13.85 -6.64
N ASP A 132 10.11 -14.01 -5.44
CA ASP A 132 10.91 -14.11 -4.21
C ASP A 132 11.87 -15.32 -4.22
N LYS A 133 11.43 -16.44 -4.84
CA LYS A 133 12.26 -17.64 -4.99
C LYS A 133 13.40 -17.50 -6.00
N ASN A 134 13.24 -16.64 -7.01
CA ASN A 134 14.20 -16.48 -8.12
C ASN A 134 14.98 -15.14 -8.04
N ALA A 135 14.71 -14.28 -7.04
CA ALA A 135 15.34 -12.98 -6.92
C ALA A 135 16.83 -13.09 -6.59
N LYS A 136 17.64 -12.24 -7.22
CA LYS A 136 19.10 -12.22 -7.01
C LYS A 136 19.50 -11.65 -5.63
N LEU A 137 18.67 -10.78 -5.04
CA LEU A 137 18.82 -10.17 -3.70
C LEU A 137 20.19 -9.47 -3.47
N VAL A 138 20.67 -8.69 -4.45
CA VAL A 138 22.00 -8.08 -4.41
C VAL A 138 21.99 -6.54 -4.39
N ALA A 139 20.89 -5.90 -4.78
CA ALA A 139 20.79 -4.45 -4.91
C ALA A 139 20.09 -3.82 -3.69
N ASP A 140 20.54 -2.62 -3.33
CA ASP A 140 19.82 -1.74 -2.40
C ASP A 140 18.93 -0.72 -3.13
N GLU A 141 18.13 0.03 -2.39
CA GLU A 141 17.21 1.05 -2.92
C GLU A 141 17.93 2.22 -3.58
N TYR A 142 19.15 2.53 -3.18
CA TYR A 142 19.96 3.61 -3.77
C TYR A 142 20.48 3.28 -5.17
N GLN A 143 20.49 2.01 -5.56
CA GLN A 143 20.88 1.53 -6.89
C GLN A 143 19.72 1.58 -7.90
N THR A 144 18.61 2.25 -7.52
CA THR A 144 17.48 2.47 -8.41
C THR A 144 17.84 3.49 -9.48
N GLY A 145 17.69 3.10 -10.74
CA GLY A 145 17.71 4.02 -11.88
C GLY A 145 16.29 4.30 -12.37
N TRP A 146 16.12 5.33 -13.21
CA TRP A 146 14.82 5.76 -13.69
C TRP A 146 14.00 4.65 -14.37
N LYS A 147 14.63 3.73 -15.11
CA LYS A 147 13.95 2.59 -15.76
C LYS A 147 13.36 1.65 -14.70
N LYS A 148 14.12 1.35 -13.65
CA LYS A 148 13.65 0.53 -12.53
C LYS A 148 12.51 1.23 -11.79
N ALA A 149 12.64 2.54 -11.54
CA ALA A 149 11.62 3.36 -10.89
C ALA A 149 10.29 3.34 -11.67
N VAL A 150 10.32 3.54 -12.99
CA VAL A 150 9.12 3.46 -13.85
C VAL A 150 8.52 2.06 -13.81
N PHE A 151 9.32 1.00 -13.87
CA PHE A 151 8.83 -0.39 -13.80
C PHE A 151 8.09 -0.67 -12.47
N ILE A 152 8.67 -0.25 -11.33
CA ILE A 152 8.03 -0.38 -10.02
C ILE A 152 6.76 0.49 -9.97
N GLY A 153 6.79 1.68 -10.58
CA GLY A 153 5.64 2.57 -10.68
C GLY A 153 4.48 1.99 -11.51
N ILE A 154 4.77 1.26 -12.57
CA ILE A 154 3.76 0.52 -13.36
C ILE A 154 3.14 -0.60 -12.49
N ALA A 155 3.96 -1.32 -11.72
CA ALA A 155 3.46 -2.31 -10.77
C ALA A 155 2.57 -1.67 -9.69
N GLN A 156 2.91 -0.45 -9.23
CA GLN A 156 2.06 0.33 -8.33
C GLN A 156 0.72 0.72 -8.99
N ALA A 157 0.73 1.08 -10.26
CA ALA A 157 -0.49 1.39 -11.01
C ALA A 157 -1.43 0.17 -11.10
N LEU A 158 -0.90 -1.01 -11.40
CA LEU A 158 -1.65 -2.27 -11.42
C LEU A 158 -2.24 -2.60 -10.03
N ALA A 159 -1.58 -2.16 -8.96
CA ALA A 159 -2.04 -2.39 -7.60
C ALA A 159 -3.29 -1.57 -7.20
N MET A 160 -3.77 -0.69 -8.04
CA MET A 160 -5.08 -0.04 -7.87
C MET A 160 -6.25 -1.01 -8.09
N ILE A 161 -6.02 -2.13 -8.78
CA ILE A 161 -7.00 -3.22 -8.89
C ILE A 161 -7.11 -3.90 -7.51
N PRO A 162 -8.32 -3.93 -6.89
CA PRO A 162 -8.50 -4.52 -5.57
C PRO A 162 -8.01 -5.97 -5.50
N GLY A 163 -7.44 -6.35 -4.36
CA GLY A 163 -6.85 -7.68 -4.17
C GLY A 163 -5.38 -7.79 -4.60
N THR A 164 -4.88 -6.92 -5.48
CA THR A 164 -3.49 -6.95 -5.95
C THR A 164 -2.48 -6.70 -4.83
N SER A 165 -2.76 -5.80 -3.91
CA SER A 165 -1.87 -5.25 -2.87
C SER A 165 -0.81 -4.30 -3.43
N ARG A 166 -0.87 -3.02 -3.03
CA ARG A 166 0.11 -2.00 -3.44
C ARG A 166 1.53 -2.38 -3.01
N SER A 167 1.71 -2.69 -1.73
CA SER A 167 3.00 -3.15 -1.19
C SER A 167 3.44 -4.47 -1.84
N GLY A 168 2.51 -5.43 -2.04
CA GLY A 168 2.79 -6.70 -2.70
C GLY A 168 3.31 -6.52 -4.11
N ALA A 169 2.66 -5.71 -4.94
CA ALA A 169 3.07 -5.47 -6.33
C ALA A 169 4.41 -4.74 -6.43
N THR A 170 4.61 -3.68 -5.63
CA THR A 170 5.85 -2.90 -5.66
C THR A 170 7.04 -3.66 -5.11
N ILE A 171 6.86 -4.44 -4.03
CA ILE A 171 7.89 -5.33 -3.50
C ILE A 171 8.23 -6.41 -4.53
N THR A 172 7.23 -7.04 -5.16
CA THR A 172 7.45 -8.04 -6.22
C THR A 172 8.28 -7.47 -7.37
N ALA A 173 7.93 -6.26 -7.84
CA ALA A 173 8.67 -5.61 -8.91
C ALA A 173 10.12 -5.27 -8.51
N ALA A 174 10.33 -4.79 -7.29
CA ALA A 174 11.67 -4.48 -6.78
C ALA A 174 12.53 -5.74 -6.62
N LEU A 175 11.96 -6.84 -6.09
CA LEU A 175 12.63 -8.14 -5.99
C LEU A 175 13.02 -8.67 -7.38
N TYR A 176 12.11 -8.58 -8.36
CA TYR A 176 12.38 -8.98 -9.75
C TYR A 176 13.57 -8.22 -10.34
N LEU A 177 13.72 -6.95 -9.98
CA LEU A 177 14.84 -6.11 -10.39
C LEU A 177 16.14 -6.34 -9.58
N GLY A 178 16.15 -7.33 -8.69
CA GLY A 178 17.30 -7.79 -7.93
C GLY A 178 17.52 -7.11 -6.60
N PHE A 179 16.55 -6.35 -6.07
CA PHE A 179 16.64 -5.75 -4.73
C PHE A 179 16.66 -6.83 -3.66
N THR A 180 17.36 -6.55 -2.54
CA THR A 180 17.18 -7.35 -1.33
C THR A 180 15.75 -7.20 -0.82
N ARG A 181 15.26 -8.17 -0.02
CA ARG A 181 13.91 -8.09 0.54
C ARG A 181 13.68 -6.84 1.38
N GLU A 182 14.70 -6.46 2.15
CA GLU A 182 14.65 -5.25 2.97
C GLU A 182 14.60 -3.99 2.09
N ALA A 183 15.50 -3.87 1.10
CA ALA A 183 15.51 -2.73 0.18
C ALA A 183 14.20 -2.60 -0.62
N ALA A 184 13.64 -3.72 -1.07
CA ALA A 184 12.35 -3.76 -1.76
C ALA A 184 11.22 -3.25 -0.87
N ALA A 185 11.17 -3.67 0.40
CA ALA A 185 10.20 -3.22 1.38
C ALA A 185 10.37 -1.73 1.69
N ARG A 186 11.60 -1.26 1.97
CA ARG A 186 11.91 0.15 2.25
C ARG A 186 11.52 1.05 1.09
N PHE A 187 11.91 0.70 -0.14
CA PHE A 187 11.53 1.48 -1.33
C PHE A 187 10.00 1.53 -1.50
N SER A 188 9.30 0.40 -1.34
CA SER A 188 7.84 0.33 -1.38
C SER A 188 7.18 1.23 -0.33
N PHE A 189 7.70 1.23 0.91
CA PHE A 189 7.16 2.03 2.00
C PHE A 189 7.41 3.52 1.80
N LEU A 190 8.61 3.92 1.39
CA LEU A 190 8.90 5.31 1.06
C LEU A 190 8.05 5.81 -0.12
N MET A 191 7.83 4.96 -1.14
CA MET A 191 6.97 5.27 -2.28
C MET A 191 5.49 5.38 -1.89
N SER A 192 5.06 4.78 -0.78
CA SER A 192 3.70 4.93 -0.27
C SER A 192 3.39 6.34 0.19
N ILE A 193 4.39 7.10 0.65
CA ILE A 193 4.20 8.44 1.20
C ILE A 193 3.58 9.38 0.16
N PRO A 194 4.19 9.61 -1.02
CA PRO A 194 3.61 10.51 -2.00
C PRO A 194 2.25 10.01 -2.54
N ILE A 195 2.08 8.72 -2.80
CA ILE A 195 0.83 8.23 -3.38
C ILE A 195 -0.34 8.29 -2.39
N ILE A 196 -0.14 7.94 -1.11
CA ILE A 196 -1.19 8.04 -0.09
C ILE A 196 -1.50 9.50 0.19
N THR A 197 -0.49 10.39 0.20
CA THR A 197 -0.70 11.83 0.36
C THR A 197 -1.55 12.39 -0.77
N LEU A 198 -1.23 12.07 -2.03
CA LEU A 198 -1.98 12.57 -3.20
C LEU A 198 -3.40 11.99 -3.24
N ALA A 199 -3.56 10.69 -3.04
CA ALA A 199 -4.87 10.05 -3.01
C ALA A 199 -5.72 10.54 -1.84
N GLY A 200 -5.14 10.62 -0.63
CA GLY A 200 -5.82 11.12 0.56
C GLY A 200 -6.22 12.60 0.44
N SER A 201 -5.37 13.43 -0.17
CA SER A 201 -5.71 14.84 -0.44
C SER A 201 -6.86 14.96 -1.44
N TYR A 202 -6.85 14.18 -2.53
CA TYR A 202 -7.92 14.16 -3.53
C TYR A 202 -9.26 13.71 -2.91
N LEU A 203 -9.26 12.61 -2.17
CA LEU A 203 -10.46 12.07 -1.54
C LEU A 203 -10.94 12.96 -0.38
N GLY A 204 -10.02 13.54 0.40
CA GLY A 204 -10.34 14.51 1.43
C GLY A 204 -10.99 15.78 0.88
N MET A 205 -10.52 16.29 -0.26
CA MET A 205 -11.19 17.40 -0.97
C MET A 205 -12.60 17.02 -1.40
N LYS A 206 -12.78 15.82 -1.98
CA LYS A 206 -14.09 15.30 -2.37
C LYS A 206 -15.04 15.21 -1.18
N LEU A 207 -14.55 14.74 -0.04
CA LEU A 207 -15.33 14.65 1.21
C LEU A 207 -15.77 16.03 1.70
N VAL A 208 -14.88 17.01 1.72
CA VAL A 208 -15.22 18.39 2.14
C VAL A 208 -16.26 19.02 1.21
N THR A 209 -16.17 18.74 -0.09
CA THR A 209 -17.13 19.29 -1.07
C THR A 209 -18.47 18.57 -1.10
N SER A 210 -18.55 17.30 -0.65
CA SER A 210 -19.81 16.54 -0.59
C SER A 210 -20.75 17.02 0.51
N GLY A 211 -20.21 17.65 1.56
CA GLY A 211 -21.00 18.09 2.71
C GLY A 211 -21.59 16.96 3.54
N GLU A 212 -21.14 15.72 3.34
CA GLU A 212 -21.62 14.56 4.11
C GLU A 212 -21.26 14.70 5.60
N PRO A 213 -22.19 14.36 6.51
CA PRO A 213 -21.93 14.42 7.93
C PRO A 213 -20.84 13.41 8.34
N VAL A 214 -19.80 13.88 9.02
CA VAL A 214 -18.71 13.03 9.51
C VAL A 214 -18.77 12.87 11.03
N HIS A 215 -18.63 11.65 11.51
CA HIS A 215 -18.57 11.35 12.92
C HIS A 215 -17.12 11.40 13.41
N ILE A 216 -16.71 12.54 13.99
CA ILE A 216 -15.32 12.81 14.40
C ILE A 216 -14.75 11.70 15.31
N GLY A 217 -15.57 11.14 16.20
CA GLY A 217 -15.14 10.07 17.12
C GLY A 217 -14.68 8.82 16.37
N PHE A 218 -15.37 8.40 15.30
CA PHE A 218 -14.96 7.27 14.48
C PHE A 218 -13.68 7.57 13.71
N LEU A 219 -13.55 8.79 13.15
CA LEU A 219 -12.34 9.20 12.43
C LEU A 219 -11.11 9.17 13.34
N LEU A 220 -11.21 9.73 14.54
CA LEU A 220 -10.11 9.72 15.51
C LEU A 220 -9.74 8.30 15.94
N THR A 221 -10.74 7.43 16.20
CA THR A 221 -10.51 6.01 16.47
C THR A 221 -9.77 5.36 15.30
N GLY A 222 -10.21 5.64 14.07
CA GLY A 222 -9.59 5.17 12.84
C GLY A 222 -8.13 5.58 12.71
N ILE A 223 -7.84 6.88 12.84
CA ILE A 223 -6.48 7.43 12.72
C ILE A 223 -5.54 6.86 13.77
N ILE A 224 -5.95 6.90 15.05
CA ILE A 224 -5.08 6.48 16.16
C ILE A 224 -4.79 4.98 16.09
N THR A 225 -5.82 4.17 15.88
CA THR A 225 -5.67 2.70 15.83
C THR A 225 -4.84 2.27 14.64
N SER A 226 -5.12 2.79 13.43
CA SER A 226 -4.34 2.46 12.23
C SER A 226 -2.91 2.97 12.31
N PHE A 227 -2.67 4.14 12.91
CA PHE A 227 -1.33 4.64 13.18
C PHE A 227 -0.51 3.68 14.06
N ILE A 228 -1.04 3.31 15.23
CA ILE A 228 -0.33 2.45 16.19
C ILE A 228 -0.07 1.08 15.58
N SER A 229 -1.09 0.45 15.01
CA SER A 229 -0.98 -0.88 14.41
C SER A 229 -0.03 -0.90 13.21
N ALA A 230 -0.06 0.12 12.34
CA ALA A 230 0.85 0.23 11.21
C ALA A 230 2.30 0.46 11.66
N TYR A 231 2.55 1.31 12.65
CA TYR A 231 3.90 1.55 13.17
C TYR A 231 4.54 0.27 13.72
N ILE A 232 3.78 -0.48 14.50
CA ILE A 232 4.19 -1.77 15.03
C ILE A 232 4.42 -2.77 13.89
N CYS A 233 3.50 -2.83 12.93
CA CYS A 233 3.58 -3.71 11.77
C CYS A 233 4.84 -3.45 10.92
N ILE A 234 5.13 -2.18 10.58
CA ILE A 234 6.34 -1.80 9.83
C ILE A 234 7.59 -2.28 10.55
N HIS A 235 7.67 -2.04 11.87
CA HIS A 235 8.83 -2.43 12.67
C HIS A 235 9.09 -3.94 12.62
N PHE A 236 8.08 -4.75 12.90
CA PHE A 236 8.24 -6.20 12.90
C PHE A 236 8.46 -6.76 11.49
N PHE A 237 7.76 -6.24 10.49
CA PHE A 237 7.92 -6.68 9.11
C PHE A 237 9.36 -6.48 8.63
N LEU A 238 9.93 -5.28 8.77
CA LEU A 238 11.31 -5.02 8.35
C LEU A 238 12.33 -5.85 9.11
N LYS A 239 12.11 -6.09 10.41
CA LYS A 239 12.99 -6.93 11.23
C LYS A 239 12.98 -8.40 10.82
N MET A 240 11.86 -8.89 10.32
CA MET A 240 11.66 -10.33 10.06
C MET A 240 11.84 -10.71 8.58
N ILE A 241 11.62 -9.76 7.66
CA ILE A 241 11.51 -10.07 6.23
C ILE A 241 12.77 -10.67 5.62
N SER A 242 13.95 -10.26 6.09
CA SER A 242 15.24 -10.80 5.63
C SER A 242 15.38 -12.30 5.96
N ARG A 243 14.78 -12.76 7.06
CA ARG A 243 14.85 -14.16 7.55
C ARG A 243 13.72 -15.02 7.03
N MET A 244 12.47 -14.52 7.07
CA MET A 244 11.27 -15.29 6.73
C MET A 244 11.00 -15.36 5.22
N GLY A 245 11.48 -14.38 4.45
CA GLY A 245 11.10 -14.23 3.04
C GLY A 245 9.62 -13.86 2.88
N MET A 246 9.11 -13.98 1.65
CA MET A 246 7.72 -13.63 1.32
C MET A 246 6.74 -14.80 1.47
N THR A 247 7.22 -16.01 1.71
CA THR A 247 6.40 -17.24 1.76
C THR A 247 5.20 -17.17 2.72
N PRO A 248 5.31 -16.66 3.98
CA PRO A 248 4.15 -16.59 4.87
C PRO A 248 3.01 -15.74 4.32
N PHE A 249 3.34 -14.61 3.68
CA PHE A 249 2.35 -13.72 3.05
C PHE A 249 1.71 -14.34 1.82
N VAL A 250 2.47 -15.12 1.06
CA VAL A 250 1.94 -15.89 -0.08
C VAL A 250 0.95 -16.94 0.40
N ILE A 251 1.29 -17.74 1.40
CA ILE A 251 0.39 -18.74 1.98
C ILE A 251 -0.90 -18.07 2.45
N TYR A 252 -0.79 -16.97 3.18
CA TYR A 252 -1.95 -16.20 3.64
C TYR A 252 -2.84 -15.76 2.47
N ARG A 253 -2.25 -15.18 1.40
CA ARG A 253 -2.98 -14.74 0.20
C ARG A 253 -3.69 -15.91 -0.50
N LEU A 254 -3.05 -17.07 -0.60
CA LEU A 254 -3.67 -18.24 -1.21
C LEU A 254 -4.85 -18.74 -0.36
N ILE A 255 -4.69 -18.83 0.97
CA ILE A 255 -5.79 -19.20 1.88
C ILE A 255 -6.94 -18.20 1.74
N LEU A 256 -6.67 -16.89 1.76
CA LEU A 256 -7.68 -15.85 1.63
C LEU A 256 -8.38 -15.93 0.26
N GLY A 257 -7.64 -16.03 -0.83
CA GLY A 257 -8.19 -16.04 -2.17
C GLY A 257 -9.02 -17.30 -2.46
N PHE A 258 -8.52 -18.49 -2.09
CA PHE A 258 -9.30 -19.73 -2.24
C PHE A 258 -10.48 -19.77 -1.27
N GLY A 259 -10.33 -19.26 -0.04
CA GLY A 259 -11.44 -19.14 0.91
C GLY A 259 -12.56 -18.25 0.39
N LEU A 260 -12.20 -17.11 -0.25
CA LEU A 260 -13.18 -16.25 -0.91
C LEU A 260 -13.87 -16.95 -2.07
N PHE A 261 -13.17 -17.69 -2.91
CA PHE A 261 -13.81 -18.46 -3.98
C PHE A 261 -14.76 -19.53 -3.42
N ALA A 262 -14.34 -20.27 -2.38
CA ALA A 262 -15.21 -21.26 -1.75
C ALA A 262 -16.48 -20.62 -1.18
N PHE A 263 -16.36 -19.46 -0.52
CA PHE A 263 -17.51 -18.72 -0.02
C PHE A 263 -18.47 -18.27 -1.15
N LEU A 264 -17.90 -17.68 -2.23
CA LEU A 264 -18.71 -17.19 -3.37
C LEU A 264 -19.40 -18.31 -4.16
N LEU A 265 -18.86 -19.53 -4.14
CA LEU A 265 -19.48 -20.69 -4.79
C LEU A 265 -20.55 -21.36 -3.91
N SER A 266 -20.54 -21.08 -2.58
CA SER A 266 -21.50 -21.64 -1.63
C SER A 266 -22.68 -20.69 -1.32
N ALA A 267 -22.54 -19.41 -1.64
CA ALA A 267 -23.58 -18.38 -1.49
C ALA A 267 -24.46 -18.29 -2.74
#